data_48425f304325401dccd49eff1591a53e
#
_entry.id   48425f304325401dccd49eff1591a53e
#
_cell.length_a   1.000
_cell.length_b   1.000
_cell.length_c   1.000
_cell.angle_alpha   90.00
_cell.angle_beta   90.00
_cell.angle_gamma   90.00
#
_symmetry.space_group_name_H-M   'P 1'
#
loop_
_entity.id
_entity.type
_entity.pdbx_description
1 polymer ?
#
loop_
_entity_poly.entity_id
_entity_poly.type
_entity_poly.pdbx_seq_one_letter_code
_entity_poly.pdbx_strand_id
1 'polypeptide(L)'
;LLFGLQSCAPDYFEDNRSELVVEGWIEDNRPPVVILSKTLTLSDKYQSLTDLKDYIVTWAKVSVSDGVDTVVLTGKYDPEYFPPYVYTTGRMFGRVGATYTLMVEYEDIYATAETRILPSPVMENMRVVRSEDSDSLYQIEITMRDESPEKDYYQVFTKTGTSSKQFFASYLGYFTDDVITDGTFIPVFRGKSAMDEEYTPYFKENDSVSVKIAHIDNGAYEFWSTYSKNVNMPSSMFLTAISRVPSNISGALGYWCGMGSLRKNIVISEHLMNGNSSK
;
A
#
# COMPACT_ATOMS: atom_id res chain seq x y z
N LEU A 1 16.31 32.28 -51.44
CA LEU A 1 16.85 31.82 -50.13
C LEU A 1 15.71 31.14 -49.36
N LEU A 2 15.64 29.81 -49.41
CA LEU A 2 14.73 29.02 -48.60
C LEU A 2 15.47 28.67 -47.30
N PHE A 3 14.97 29.18 -46.16
CA PHE A 3 15.38 28.71 -44.83
C PHE A 3 14.53 27.51 -44.45
N GLY A 4 15.16 26.34 -44.43
CA GLY A 4 14.57 25.14 -43.87
C GLY A 4 14.55 25.24 -42.34
N LEU A 5 13.36 25.28 -41.74
CA LEU A 5 13.16 25.08 -40.33
C LEU A 5 13.29 23.58 -40.05
N GLN A 6 14.46 23.15 -39.57
CA GLN A 6 14.61 21.83 -38.93
C GLN A 6 13.96 21.90 -37.59
N SER A 7 12.75 21.35 -37.49
CA SER A 7 12.10 21.03 -36.23
C SER A 7 12.84 19.85 -35.65
N CYS A 8 13.68 20.09 -34.63
CA CYS A 8 14.10 19.03 -33.68
C CYS A 8 12.90 18.71 -32.82
N ALA A 9 12.13 17.70 -33.20
CA ALA A 9 11.29 17.00 -32.25
C ALA A 9 12.25 16.30 -31.27
N PRO A 10 12.08 16.45 -29.97
CA PRO A 10 12.82 15.61 -29.02
C PRO A 10 12.40 14.17 -29.30
N ASP A 11 13.37 13.32 -29.65
CA ASP A 11 13.19 11.86 -29.67
C ASP A 11 12.83 11.40 -28.25
N TYR A 12 11.55 11.25 -27.99
CA TYR A 12 11.06 10.41 -26.93
C TYR A 12 11.29 8.93 -27.33
N PHE A 13 12.54 8.50 -27.30
CA PHE A 13 12.84 7.10 -27.19
C PHE A 13 12.43 6.71 -25.77
N GLU A 14 11.23 6.20 -25.60
CA GLU A 14 10.87 5.41 -24.44
C GLU A 14 11.92 4.31 -24.32
N ASP A 15 12.74 4.42 -23.27
CA ASP A 15 13.65 3.37 -22.89
C ASP A 15 12.79 2.16 -22.52
N ASN A 16 12.65 1.23 -23.43
CA ASN A 16 11.79 0.04 -23.34
C ASN A 16 12.34 -0.98 -22.32
N ARG A 17 13.26 -0.54 -21.45
CA ARG A 17 13.80 -1.36 -20.38
C ARG A 17 12.80 -1.46 -19.22
N SER A 18 12.51 -2.69 -18.83
CA SER A 18 11.72 -2.96 -17.64
C SER A 18 12.49 -2.51 -16.41
N GLU A 19 11.88 -1.63 -15.59
CA GLU A 19 12.46 -1.12 -14.35
C GLU A 19 12.11 -2.03 -13.17
N LEU A 20 13.01 -2.13 -12.20
CA LEU A 20 12.74 -2.80 -10.94
C LEU A 20 11.73 -2.00 -10.12
N VAL A 21 10.72 -2.70 -9.60
CA VAL A 21 9.71 -2.16 -8.69
C VAL A 21 9.85 -2.81 -7.32
N VAL A 22 9.94 -2.00 -6.30
CA VAL A 22 10.05 -2.44 -4.89
C VAL A 22 8.78 -2.02 -4.15
N GLU A 23 8.02 -2.98 -3.64
CA GLU A 23 6.96 -2.78 -2.67
C GLU A 23 7.42 -3.35 -1.33
N GLY A 24 7.71 -2.50 -0.36
CA GLY A 24 8.26 -2.96 0.91
C GLY A 24 7.70 -2.21 2.11
N TRP A 25 7.57 -2.92 3.23
CA TRP A 25 7.16 -2.32 4.49
C TRP A 25 7.76 -3.05 5.69
N ILE A 26 7.87 -2.30 6.79
CA ILE A 26 8.16 -2.82 8.11
C ILE A 26 7.21 -2.19 9.13
N GLU A 27 6.58 -3.00 9.97
CA GLU A 27 5.62 -2.55 10.97
C GLU A 27 6.14 -2.82 12.38
N ASP A 28 5.62 -2.08 13.35
CA ASP A 28 5.95 -2.32 14.76
C ASP A 28 5.64 -3.78 15.15
N ASN A 29 6.61 -4.42 15.83
CA ASN A 29 6.57 -5.82 16.26
C ASN A 29 6.33 -6.84 15.13
N ARG A 30 6.64 -6.51 13.86
CA ARG A 30 6.50 -7.40 12.71
C ARG A 30 7.77 -7.46 11.88
N PRO A 31 8.01 -8.60 11.21
CA PRO A 31 9.15 -8.69 10.29
C PRO A 31 8.93 -7.80 9.05
N PRO A 32 10.03 -7.36 8.43
CA PRO A 32 9.96 -6.70 7.13
C PRO A 32 9.40 -7.65 6.06
N VAL A 33 8.65 -7.08 5.12
CA VAL A 33 8.15 -7.76 3.93
C VAL A 33 8.53 -6.93 2.72
N VAL A 34 9.12 -7.55 1.73
CA VAL A 34 9.48 -6.91 0.45
C VAL A 34 9.02 -7.80 -0.69
N ILE A 35 8.33 -7.20 -1.65
CA ILE A 35 7.91 -7.79 -2.92
C ILE A 35 8.68 -7.08 -4.02
N LEU A 36 9.25 -7.84 -4.93
CA LEU A 36 9.99 -7.31 -6.07
C LEU A 36 9.33 -7.74 -7.36
N SER A 37 9.15 -6.79 -8.26
CA SER A 37 8.62 -7.03 -9.59
C SER A 37 9.31 -6.13 -10.63
N LYS A 38 8.97 -6.33 -11.90
CA LYS A 38 9.39 -5.48 -13.01
C LYS A 38 8.21 -4.67 -13.51
N THR A 39 8.46 -3.47 -14.04
CA THR A 39 7.42 -2.71 -14.73
C THR A 39 6.97 -3.46 -15.98
N LEU A 40 5.69 -3.29 -16.27
CA LEU A 40 5.05 -3.83 -17.46
C LEU A 40 5.20 -2.80 -18.60
N THR A 41 5.60 -3.24 -19.78
CA THR A 41 5.64 -2.36 -20.95
C THR A 41 4.28 -2.32 -21.65
N LEU A 42 3.94 -1.23 -22.30
CA LEU A 42 2.67 -1.09 -23.04
C LEU A 42 2.49 -2.12 -24.18
N SER A 43 3.61 -2.74 -24.61
CA SER A 43 3.61 -3.80 -25.62
C SER A 43 3.25 -5.18 -25.07
N ASP A 44 3.28 -5.34 -23.76
CA ASP A 44 3.06 -6.63 -23.12
C ASP A 44 1.57 -6.96 -23.09
N LYS A 45 1.19 -8.00 -23.79
CA LYS A 45 -0.20 -8.47 -23.83
C LYS A 45 -0.44 -9.47 -22.72
N TYR A 46 -1.10 -9.02 -21.66
CA TYR A 46 -1.54 -9.94 -20.58
C TYR A 46 -2.87 -10.54 -20.95
N GLN A 47 -2.95 -11.85 -20.87
CA GLN A 47 -4.20 -12.57 -21.01
C GLN A 47 -4.54 -13.38 -19.75
N SER A 48 -3.56 -13.55 -18.85
CA SER A 48 -3.75 -14.32 -17.62
C SER A 48 -2.78 -13.92 -16.51
N LEU A 49 -3.13 -14.25 -15.27
CA LEU A 49 -2.24 -14.10 -14.11
C LEU A 49 -0.95 -14.96 -14.23
N THR A 50 -1.00 -15.99 -15.06
CA THR A 50 0.16 -16.85 -15.32
C THR A 50 1.25 -16.07 -16.04
N ASP A 51 0.89 -15.12 -16.89
CA ASP A 51 1.82 -14.29 -17.66
C ASP A 51 2.60 -13.32 -16.75
N LEU A 52 2.07 -13.00 -15.55
CA LEU A 52 2.74 -12.14 -14.58
C LEU A 52 3.93 -12.80 -13.88
N LYS A 53 4.13 -14.11 -14.01
CA LYS A 53 5.25 -14.82 -13.36
C LYS A 53 6.62 -14.30 -13.78
N ASP A 54 6.76 -13.90 -15.04
CA ASP A 54 8.03 -13.40 -15.61
C ASP A 54 8.40 -12.00 -15.10
N TYR A 55 7.43 -11.33 -14.47
CA TYR A 55 7.63 -10.00 -13.87
C TYR A 55 7.93 -10.07 -12.37
N ILE A 56 7.81 -11.24 -11.75
CA ILE A 56 8.15 -11.44 -10.33
C ILE A 56 9.65 -11.69 -10.23
N VAL A 57 10.34 -10.86 -9.46
CA VAL A 57 11.77 -11.03 -9.19
C VAL A 57 11.96 -11.95 -8.00
N THR A 58 12.41 -13.18 -8.27
CA THR A 58 12.61 -14.25 -7.26
C THR A 58 14.07 -14.43 -6.85
N TRP A 59 15.00 -13.83 -7.59
CA TRP A 59 16.45 -13.95 -7.39
C TRP A 59 17.07 -12.56 -7.19
N ALA A 60 16.98 -12.07 -5.98
CA ALA A 60 17.66 -10.84 -5.57
C ALA A 60 18.25 -11.04 -4.18
N LYS A 61 19.31 -10.30 -3.86
CA LYS A 61 19.76 -10.17 -2.49
C LYS A 61 19.06 -8.96 -1.88
N VAL A 62 18.19 -9.22 -0.92
CA VAL A 62 17.44 -8.18 -0.19
C VAL A 62 17.92 -8.19 1.25
N SER A 63 18.31 -7.03 1.76
CA SER A 63 18.74 -6.89 3.17
C SER A 63 18.11 -5.65 3.80
N VAL A 64 17.92 -5.71 5.11
CA VAL A 64 17.43 -4.60 5.93
C VAL A 64 18.37 -4.38 7.08
N SER A 65 18.71 -3.12 7.36
CA SER A 65 19.52 -2.69 8.51
C SER A 65 18.71 -1.79 9.44
N ASP A 66 18.88 -1.95 10.75
CA ASP A 66 18.36 -1.04 11.77
C ASP A 66 19.42 -0.05 12.30
N GLY A 67 20.55 0.05 11.58
CA GLY A 67 21.70 0.87 11.94
C GLY A 67 22.69 0.19 12.89
N VAL A 68 22.32 -0.95 13.50
CA VAL A 68 23.19 -1.78 14.35
C VAL A 68 23.45 -3.12 13.64
N ASP A 69 22.39 -3.80 13.26
CA ASP A 69 22.45 -5.08 12.59
C ASP A 69 21.96 -4.98 11.14
N THR A 70 22.49 -5.83 10.26
CA THR A 70 22.01 -6.00 8.90
C THR A 70 21.62 -7.46 8.70
N VAL A 71 20.39 -7.68 8.28
CA VAL A 71 19.83 -9.03 8.05
C VAL A 71 19.44 -9.20 6.60
N VAL A 72 19.93 -10.30 5.99
CA VAL A 72 19.48 -10.71 4.65
C VAL A 72 18.12 -11.38 4.77
N LEU A 73 17.17 -10.93 3.95
CA LEU A 73 15.84 -11.50 3.87
C LEU A 73 15.86 -12.79 3.02
N THR A 74 15.02 -13.73 3.38
CA THR A 74 14.83 -14.96 2.62
C THR A 74 13.67 -14.81 1.65
N GLY A 75 13.91 -15.02 0.36
CA GLY A 75 12.87 -15.10 -0.65
C GLY A 75 12.11 -16.43 -0.53
N LYS A 76 10.78 -16.37 -0.55
CA LYS A 76 9.92 -17.56 -0.48
C LYS A 76 8.62 -17.35 -1.24
N TYR A 77 8.11 -18.45 -1.78
CA TYR A 77 6.74 -18.50 -2.28
C TYR A 77 5.76 -18.49 -1.10
N ASP A 78 4.80 -17.57 -1.13
CA ASP A 78 3.75 -17.46 -0.13
C ASP A 78 2.43 -17.08 -0.84
N PRO A 79 1.50 -18.04 -1.04
CA PRO A 79 0.26 -17.81 -1.80
C PRO A 79 -0.73 -16.88 -1.12
N GLU A 80 -0.48 -16.50 0.14
CA GLU A 80 -1.29 -15.53 0.87
C GLU A 80 -0.92 -14.07 0.55
N TYR A 81 0.05 -13.86 -0.35
CA TYR A 81 0.41 -12.56 -0.94
C TYR A 81 0.15 -12.55 -2.45
N PHE A 82 0.03 -11.36 -3.00
CA PHE A 82 0.02 -11.16 -4.44
C PHE A 82 0.93 -9.97 -4.79
N PRO A 83 1.93 -10.15 -5.67
CA PRO A 83 2.41 -11.44 -6.22
C PRO A 83 2.83 -12.44 -5.13
N PRO A 84 2.73 -13.77 -5.40
CA PRO A 84 2.91 -14.79 -4.36
C PRO A 84 4.39 -15.13 -4.10
N TYR A 85 5.25 -14.13 -4.07
CA TYR A 85 6.66 -14.28 -3.70
C TYR A 85 7.12 -13.09 -2.88
N VAL A 86 7.62 -13.36 -1.68
CA VAL A 86 8.02 -12.32 -0.73
C VAL A 86 9.40 -12.58 -0.17
N TYR A 87 10.13 -11.50 0.12
CA TYR A 87 11.37 -11.52 0.89
C TYR A 87 11.06 -11.08 2.31
N THR A 88 11.41 -11.90 3.30
CA THR A 88 11.13 -11.63 4.72
C THR A 88 12.14 -12.35 5.61
N THR A 89 12.11 -12.10 6.93
CA THR A 89 12.99 -12.75 7.90
C THR A 89 12.27 -12.88 9.25
N GLY A 90 12.62 -13.88 10.04
CA GLY A 90 12.23 -13.98 11.45
C GLY A 90 13.29 -13.43 12.43
N ARG A 91 14.34 -12.74 11.93
CA ARG A 91 15.49 -12.30 12.74
C ARG A 91 15.47 -10.79 13.04
N MET A 92 14.59 -10.03 12.37
CA MET A 92 14.43 -8.59 12.58
C MET A 92 12.94 -8.26 12.66
N PHE A 93 12.57 -7.42 13.60
CA PHE A 93 11.21 -6.93 13.81
C PHE A 93 11.26 -5.41 13.96
N GLY A 94 10.25 -4.75 13.43
CA GLY A 94 10.12 -3.30 13.55
C GLY A 94 9.94 -2.84 14.99
N ARG A 95 10.43 -1.64 15.28
CA ARG A 95 10.29 -0.96 16.58
C ARG A 95 9.94 0.50 16.33
N VAL A 96 8.95 1.01 17.02
CA VAL A 96 8.58 2.42 16.98
C VAL A 96 9.79 3.29 17.28
N GLY A 97 9.98 4.33 16.49
CA GLY A 97 11.09 5.29 16.59
C GLY A 97 12.39 4.84 15.92
N ALA A 98 12.52 3.58 15.53
CA ALA A 98 13.70 3.09 14.82
C ALA A 98 13.63 3.39 13.31
N THR A 99 14.80 3.58 12.73
CA THR A 99 14.99 3.79 11.28
C THR A 99 15.51 2.49 10.65
N TYR A 100 15.03 2.17 9.46
CA TYR A 100 15.36 0.96 8.72
C TYR A 100 15.80 1.28 7.31
N THR A 101 16.96 0.82 6.92
CA THR A 101 17.51 0.94 5.57
C THR A 101 17.29 -0.36 4.82
N LEU A 102 16.58 -0.29 3.70
CA LEU A 102 16.45 -1.38 2.73
C LEU A 102 17.57 -1.29 1.70
N MET A 103 18.14 -2.43 1.34
CA MET A 103 19.11 -2.58 0.26
C MET A 103 18.71 -3.77 -0.62
N VAL A 104 18.62 -3.55 -1.93
CA VAL A 104 18.29 -4.56 -2.95
C VAL A 104 19.40 -4.61 -3.98
N GLU A 105 19.96 -5.79 -4.21
CA GLU A 105 20.91 -6.08 -5.27
C GLU A 105 20.24 -7.08 -6.23
N TYR A 106 19.99 -6.67 -7.47
CA TYR A 106 19.38 -7.47 -8.50
C TYR A 106 20.05 -7.20 -9.86
N GLU A 107 20.69 -8.24 -10.43
CA GLU A 107 21.51 -8.10 -11.63
C GLU A 107 22.57 -6.97 -11.45
N ASP A 108 22.54 -5.94 -12.29
CA ASP A 108 23.39 -4.75 -12.22
C ASP A 108 22.71 -3.58 -11.48
N ILE A 109 21.49 -3.79 -10.93
CA ILE A 109 20.74 -2.79 -10.20
C ILE A 109 21.09 -2.84 -8.71
N TYR A 110 21.42 -1.70 -8.15
CA TYR A 110 21.50 -1.48 -6.72
C TYR A 110 20.46 -0.45 -6.30
N ALA A 111 19.52 -0.87 -5.46
CA ALA A 111 18.48 0.02 -4.95
C ALA A 111 18.52 0.13 -3.44
N THR A 112 18.26 1.31 -2.91
CA THR A 112 18.26 1.57 -1.47
C THR A 112 17.18 2.58 -1.08
N ALA A 113 16.67 2.44 0.14
CA ALA A 113 15.70 3.35 0.73
C ALA A 113 15.80 3.34 2.25
N GLU A 114 15.37 4.43 2.87
CA GLU A 114 15.28 4.56 4.32
C GLU A 114 13.86 4.91 4.74
N THR A 115 13.42 4.37 5.87
CA THR A 115 12.14 4.69 6.50
C THR A 115 12.24 4.62 8.01
N ARG A 116 11.31 5.30 8.70
CA ARG A 116 11.19 5.27 10.16
C ARG A 116 9.80 4.81 10.57
N ILE A 117 9.70 3.98 11.61
CA ILE A 117 8.41 3.61 12.17
C ILE A 117 7.96 4.69 13.16
N LEU A 118 6.83 5.34 12.83
CA LEU A 118 6.18 6.34 13.66
C LEU A 118 5.34 5.68 14.77
N PRO A 119 4.90 6.42 15.82
CA PRO A 119 4.00 5.88 16.82
C PRO A 119 2.69 5.36 16.20
N SER A 120 2.12 4.30 16.76
CA SER A 120 0.83 3.77 16.30
C SER A 120 -0.31 4.76 16.59
N PRO A 121 -1.28 4.91 15.68
CA PRO A 121 -2.43 5.79 15.90
C PRO A 121 -3.35 5.31 17.02
N VAL A 122 -4.12 6.22 17.59
CA VAL A 122 -5.12 5.92 18.61
C VAL A 122 -6.51 5.96 17.99
N MET A 123 -7.15 4.78 17.91
CA MET A 123 -8.54 4.66 17.49
C MET A 123 -9.44 4.56 18.73
N GLU A 124 -10.44 5.42 18.82
CA GLU A 124 -11.37 5.47 19.95
C GLU A 124 -12.56 4.55 19.75
N ASN A 125 -13.12 4.55 18.54
CA ASN A 125 -14.30 3.74 18.24
C ASN A 125 -14.26 3.15 16.82
N MET A 126 -14.96 2.05 16.63
CA MET A 126 -15.20 1.42 15.33
C MET A 126 -16.62 0.87 15.31
N ARG A 127 -17.42 1.25 14.32
CA ARG A 127 -18.80 0.78 14.16
C ARG A 127 -19.10 0.34 12.75
N VAL A 128 -20.15 -0.44 12.59
CA VAL A 128 -20.71 -0.84 11.30
C VAL A 128 -21.94 0.02 11.04
N VAL A 129 -22.07 0.55 9.83
CA VAL A 129 -23.25 1.28 9.35
C VAL A 129 -23.72 0.68 8.04
N ARG A 130 -24.98 0.89 7.69
CA ARG A 130 -25.46 0.55 6.34
C ARG A 130 -24.83 1.48 5.31
N SER A 131 -24.56 0.93 4.14
CA SER A 131 -24.11 1.72 2.99
C SER A 131 -25.25 2.63 2.52
N GLU A 132 -24.89 3.82 2.04
CA GLU A 132 -25.87 4.72 1.40
C GLU A 132 -26.37 4.18 0.06
N ASP A 133 -25.61 3.30 -0.60
CA ASP A 133 -25.89 2.78 -1.92
C ASP A 133 -26.82 1.53 -1.90
N SER A 134 -26.91 0.81 -0.76
CA SER A 134 -27.66 -0.43 -0.67
C SER A 134 -27.96 -0.86 0.76
N ASP A 135 -29.19 -1.28 1.04
CA ASP A 135 -29.61 -1.82 2.33
C ASP A 135 -28.95 -3.16 2.70
N SER A 136 -28.35 -3.86 1.74
CA SER A 136 -27.68 -5.15 1.94
C SER A 136 -26.17 -5.06 2.06
N LEU A 137 -25.60 -3.85 1.97
CA LEU A 137 -24.18 -3.59 2.05
C LEU A 137 -23.87 -2.71 3.26
N TYR A 138 -22.65 -2.85 3.75
CA TYR A 138 -22.21 -2.22 4.99
C TYR A 138 -20.89 -1.48 4.79
N GLN A 139 -20.73 -0.45 5.60
CA GLN A 139 -19.50 0.33 5.73
C GLN A 139 -19.02 0.29 7.17
N ILE A 140 -17.72 0.37 7.36
CA ILE A 140 -17.10 0.56 8.67
C ILE A 140 -16.81 2.05 8.82
N GLU A 141 -17.03 2.57 10.01
CA GLU A 141 -16.64 3.93 10.40
C GLU A 141 -15.78 3.87 11.66
N ILE A 142 -14.75 4.70 11.70
CA ILE A 142 -13.84 4.82 12.84
C ILE A 142 -13.81 6.25 13.35
N THR A 143 -13.58 6.41 14.66
CA THR A 143 -13.14 7.68 15.23
C THR A 143 -11.74 7.52 15.77
N MET A 144 -10.94 8.56 15.61
CA MET A 144 -9.55 8.60 16.04
C MET A 144 -9.32 9.81 16.93
N ARG A 145 -8.28 9.74 17.74
CA ARG A 145 -7.76 10.89 18.48
C ARG A 145 -6.38 11.22 17.98
N ASP A 146 -6.17 12.49 17.68
CA ASP A 146 -4.86 13.05 17.44
C ASP A 146 -4.23 13.43 18.78
N GLU A 147 -2.98 12.97 19.01
CA GLU A 147 -2.20 13.22 20.21
C GLU A 147 -0.93 14.04 19.91
N SER A 148 -0.70 14.36 18.62
CA SER A 148 0.49 15.06 18.15
C SER A 148 0.20 16.53 17.84
N PRO A 149 1.11 17.46 18.16
CA PRO A 149 1.02 18.83 17.66
C PRO A 149 1.60 18.96 16.21
N GLU A 150 2.22 17.91 15.68
CA GLU A 150 2.81 17.89 14.36
C GLU A 150 1.81 17.31 13.35
N LYS A 151 2.02 17.64 12.07
CA LYS A 151 1.20 17.13 10.98
C LYS A 151 1.38 15.64 10.81
N ASP A 152 0.32 14.88 11.01
CA ASP A 152 0.30 13.43 10.92
C ASP A 152 -0.43 12.95 9.66
N TYR A 153 0.02 11.81 9.14
CA TYR A 153 -0.46 11.20 7.91
C TYR A 153 -0.83 9.74 8.13
N TYR A 154 -1.97 9.34 7.59
CA TYR A 154 -2.53 8.03 7.83
C TYR A 154 -2.92 7.32 6.54
N GLN A 155 -2.76 5.99 6.55
CA GLN A 155 -3.28 5.10 5.52
C GLN A 155 -4.06 3.96 6.16
N VAL A 156 -5.28 3.76 5.71
CA VAL A 156 -6.11 2.62 6.11
C VAL A 156 -5.96 1.49 5.10
N PHE A 157 -5.87 0.29 5.63
CA PHE A 157 -5.87 -0.94 4.87
C PHE A 157 -6.93 -1.87 5.43
N THR A 158 -7.52 -2.70 4.58
CA THR A 158 -8.46 -3.73 5.00
C THR A 158 -8.07 -5.09 4.46
N LYS A 159 -8.51 -6.11 5.17
CA LYS A 159 -8.41 -7.49 4.76
C LYS A 159 -9.72 -8.18 5.11
N THR A 160 -10.37 -8.81 4.12
CA THR A 160 -11.62 -9.55 4.30
C THR A 160 -11.35 -11.05 4.23
N GLY A 161 -11.90 -11.80 5.18
CA GLY A 161 -11.68 -13.23 5.33
C GLY A 161 -10.34 -13.59 5.96
N THR A 162 -9.99 -14.88 5.93
CA THR A 162 -8.79 -15.44 6.55
C THR A 162 -7.77 -15.99 5.57
N SER A 163 -8.10 -16.02 4.27
CA SER A 163 -7.31 -16.68 3.21
C SER A 163 -6.12 -15.88 2.71
N SER A 164 -5.95 -14.63 3.14
CA SER A 164 -4.83 -13.76 2.75
C SER A 164 -4.12 -13.19 3.98
N LYS A 165 -2.79 -13.05 3.90
CA LYS A 165 -1.99 -12.28 4.87
C LYS A 165 -1.89 -10.81 4.48
N GLN A 166 -2.06 -10.52 3.20
CA GLN A 166 -1.92 -9.19 2.65
C GLN A 166 -3.12 -8.31 3.04
N PHE A 167 -2.79 -7.09 3.44
CA PHE A 167 -3.75 -6.01 3.60
C PHE A 167 -3.74 -5.15 2.33
N PHE A 168 -4.91 -4.82 1.86
CA PHE A 168 -5.08 -3.97 0.68
C PHE A 168 -5.45 -2.56 1.10
N ALA A 169 -4.89 -1.56 0.41
CA ALA A 169 -5.22 -0.16 0.67
C ALA A 169 -6.72 0.06 0.52
N SER A 170 -7.33 0.65 1.54
CA SER A 170 -8.73 1.03 1.53
C SER A 170 -8.97 2.09 0.44
N TYR A 171 -10.08 2.00 -0.26
CA TYR A 171 -10.50 3.02 -1.20
C TYR A 171 -10.61 4.37 -0.47
N LEU A 172 -9.92 5.41 -0.97
CA LEU A 172 -9.82 6.73 -0.32
C LEU A 172 -9.33 6.69 1.14
N GLY A 173 -8.63 5.62 1.55
CA GLY A 173 -8.19 5.41 2.93
C GLY A 173 -6.94 6.19 3.35
N TYR A 174 -6.51 7.19 2.60
CA TYR A 174 -5.41 8.08 2.95
C TYR A 174 -5.95 9.45 3.41
N PHE A 175 -5.49 9.91 4.56
CA PHE A 175 -5.91 11.19 5.12
C PHE A 175 -4.85 11.77 6.07
N THR A 176 -5.05 13.01 6.46
CA THR A 176 -4.21 13.71 7.42
C THR A 176 -5.00 13.96 8.71
N ASP A 177 -4.29 14.35 9.77
CA ASP A 177 -4.87 14.76 11.04
C ASP A 177 -5.94 15.87 10.94
N ASP A 178 -5.93 16.68 9.86
CA ASP A 178 -6.95 17.73 9.64
C ASP A 178 -8.39 17.21 9.66
N VAL A 179 -8.60 15.93 9.34
CA VAL A 179 -9.94 15.31 9.39
C VAL A 179 -10.26 14.68 10.75
N ILE A 180 -9.26 14.60 11.64
CA ILE A 180 -9.42 14.05 13.00
C ILE A 180 -9.90 15.17 13.91
N THR A 181 -11.21 15.33 13.98
CA THR A 181 -11.85 16.25 14.93
C THR A 181 -12.74 15.46 15.87
N ASP A 182 -12.99 16.00 17.06
CA ASP A 182 -13.77 15.32 18.09
C ASP A 182 -15.14 14.85 17.54
N GLY A 183 -15.39 13.56 17.63
CA GLY A 183 -16.62 12.94 17.15
C GLY A 183 -16.73 12.75 15.63
N THR A 184 -15.72 13.09 14.82
CA THR A 184 -15.76 12.87 13.37
C THR A 184 -15.57 11.40 13.05
N PHE A 185 -16.49 10.83 12.28
CA PHE A 185 -16.40 9.49 11.74
C PHE A 185 -15.68 9.48 10.39
N ILE A 186 -14.64 8.65 10.29
CA ILE A 186 -13.86 8.44 9.08
C ILE A 186 -14.35 7.13 8.45
N PRO A 187 -14.82 7.15 7.19
CA PRO A 187 -15.29 5.96 6.51
C PRO A 187 -14.12 5.04 6.14
N VAL A 188 -14.30 3.73 6.36
CA VAL A 188 -13.37 2.70 5.98
C VAL A 188 -14.01 1.83 4.92
N PHE A 189 -13.49 1.86 3.72
CA PHE A 189 -13.94 1.04 2.60
C PHE A 189 -13.11 -0.23 2.45
N ARG A 190 -13.65 -1.21 1.76
CA ARG A 190 -12.93 -2.44 1.41
C ARG A 190 -11.74 -2.10 0.49
N GLY A 191 -10.58 -2.64 0.79
CA GLY A 191 -9.42 -2.56 -0.08
C GLY A 191 -9.60 -3.43 -1.31
N LYS A 192 -9.10 -2.96 -2.46
CA LYS A 192 -9.20 -3.66 -3.74
C LYS A 192 -7.99 -4.57 -3.94
N SER A 193 -8.20 -5.86 -4.10
CA SER A 193 -7.20 -6.79 -4.60
C SER A 193 -7.11 -6.72 -6.13
N ALA A 194 -5.94 -6.96 -6.69
CA ALA A 194 -5.79 -7.13 -8.15
C ALA A 194 -6.58 -8.32 -8.70
N MET A 195 -6.99 -9.26 -7.81
CA MET A 195 -7.77 -10.45 -8.13
C MET A 195 -9.29 -10.23 -8.05
N ASP A 196 -9.75 -9.05 -7.60
CA ASP A 196 -11.17 -8.75 -7.49
C ASP A 196 -11.75 -8.37 -8.86
N GLU A 197 -12.40 -9.31 -9.53
CA GLU A 197 -13.08 -9.09 -10.81
C GLU A 197 -14.32 -8.18 -10.64
N GLU A 198 -15.10 -8.41 -9.57
CA GLU A 198 -16.26 -7.61 -9.19
C GLU A 198 -16.01 -6.89 -7.88
N TYR A 199 -15.32 -5.76 -7.94
CA TYR A 199 -15.02 -4.96 -6.77
C TYR A 199 -16.19 -4.10 -6.34
N THR A 200 -16.52 -4.17 -5.02
CA THR A 200 -17.34 -3.18 -4.33
C THR A 200 -16.56 -2.59 -3.15
N PRO A 201 -16.67 -1.29 -2.89
CA PRO A 201 -15.99 -0.68 -1.74
C PRO A 201 -16.64 -1.00 -0.38
N TYR A 202 -17.77 -1.70 -0.40
CA TYR A 202 -18.55 -2.04 0.78
C TYR A 202 -18.36 -3.49 1.21
N PHE A 203 -18.76 -3.80 2.43
CA PHE A 203 -18.70 -5.11 3.03
C PHE A 203 -20.08 -5.80 2.99
N LYS A 204 -20.09 -7.14 3.08
CA LYS A 204 -21.29 -7.94 3.13
C LYS A 204 -21.56 -8.41 4.56
N GLU A 205 -22.80 -8.75 4.85
CA GLU A 205 -23.18 -9.42 6.10
C GLU A 205 -22.33 -10.67 6.34
N ASN A 206 -21.85 -10.86 7.56
CA ASN A 206 -20.94 -11.91 8.00
C ASN A 206 -19.50 -11.85 7.48
N ASP A 207 -19.10 -10.79 6.77
CA ASP A 207 -17.70 -10.58 6.44
C ASP A 207 -16.88 -10.46 7.74
N SER A 208 -15.80 -11.24 7.83
CA SER A 208 -14.76 -11.06 8.86
C SER A 208 -13.73 -10.08 8.32
N VAL A 209 -13.67 -8.89 8.88
CA VAL A 209 -12.81 -7.80 8.40
C VAL A 209 -11.73 -7.48 9.42
N SER A 210 -10.49 -7.42 8.96
CA SER A 210 -9.39 -6.80 9.70
C SER A 210 -9.13 -5.42 9.13
N VAL A 211 -9.25 -4.39 9.96
CA VAL A 211 -8.89 -3.00 9.66
C VAL A 211 -7.50 -2.72 10.23
N LYS A 212 -6.61 -2.20 9.41
CA LYS A 212 -5.29 -1.71 9.81
C LYS A 212 -5.23 -0.22 9.52
N ILE A 213 -4.93 0.59 10.53
CA ILE A 213 -4.62 2.01 10.40
C ILE A 213 -3.12 2.15 10.61
N ALA A 214 -2.43 2.69 9.63
CA ALA A 214 -1.00 2.94 9.68
C ALA A 214 -0.73 4.44 9.75
N HIS A 215 0.05 4.85 10.73
CA HIS A 215 0.72 6.15 10.76
C HIS A 215 1.94 6.05 9.88
N ILE A 216 2.03 6.89 8.88
CA ILE A 216 3.04 6.89 7.81
C ILE A 216 3.67 8.26 7.68
N ASP A 217 4.83 8.34 7.05
CA ASP A 217 5.46 9.63 6.74
C ASP A 217 4.77 10.36 5.56
N ASN A 218 5.10 11.64 5.39
CA ASN A 218 4.55 12.45 4.30
C ASN A 218 4.83 11.85 2.92
N GLY A 219 6.02 11.28 2.70
CA GLY A 219 6.39 10.69 1.41
C GLY A 219 5.52 9.47 1.07
N ALA A 220 5.25 8.61 2.07
CA ALA A 220 4.32 7.49 1.92
C ALA A 220 2.90 7.97 1.65
N TYR A 221 2.46 9.04 2.30
CA TYR A 221 1.16 9.66 2.03
C TYR A 221 1.06 10.19 0.59
N GLU A 222 2.08 10.88 0.09
CA GLU A 222 2.14 11.35 -1.30
C GLU A 222 2.13 10.18 -2.29
N PHE A 223 2.89 9.11 -2.00
CA PHE A 223 2.85 7.88 -2.79
C PHE A 223 1.43 7.32 -2.87
N TRP A 224 0.81 7.01 -1.73
CA TRP A 224 -0.51 6.36 -1.68
C TRP A 224 -1.62 7.23 -2.25
N SER A 225 -1.61 8.55 -1.98
CA SER A 225 -2.59 9.49 -2.51
C SER A 225 -2.49 9.61 -4.03
N THR A 226 -1.27 9.66 -4.59
CA THR A 226 -1.04 9.72 -6.03
C THR A 226 -1.39 8.40 -6.70
N TYR A 227 -0.99 7.27 -6.12
CA TYR A 227 -1.34 5.93 -6.60
C TYR A 227 -2.85 5.74 -6.67
N SER A 228 -3.57 6.06 -5.59
CA SER A 228 -5.04 5.93 -5.55
C SER A 228 -5.74 6.80 -6.57
N LYS A 229 -5.26 8.02 -6.82
CA LYS A 229 -5.80 8.88 -7.88
C LYS A 229 -5.59 8.27 -9.26
N ASN A 230 -4.41 7.73 -9.53
CA ASN A 230 -4.09 7.11 -10.83
C ASN A 230 -4.92 5.86 -11.09
N VAL A 231 -5.08 4.97 -10.10
CA VAL A 231 -5.84 3.72 -10.23
C VAL A 231 -7.35 3.96 -10.38
N ASN A 232 -7.87 5.05 -9.81
CA ASN A 232 -9.30 5.38 -9.83
C ASN A 232 -9.69 6.33 -10.96
N MET A 233 -8.76 6.76 -11.80
CA MET A 233 -9.07 7.60 -12.96
C MET A 233 -9.86 6.80 -14.02
N PRO A 234 -10.91 7.39 -14.62
CA PRO A 234 -11.60 6.78 -15.76
C PRO A 234 -10.61 6.56 -16.91
N SER A 235 -10.70 5.42 -17.57
CA SER A 235 -9.79 5.00 -18.65
C SER A 235 -9.70 5.99 -19.83
N SER A 236 -10.67 6.87 -19.99
CA SER A 236 -10.66 7.93 -21.00
C SER A 236 -9.72 9.11 -20.68
N MET A 237 -9.28 9.27 -19.45
CA MET A 237 -8.29 10.27 -19.03
C MET A 237 -6.84 9.74 -19.08
N PHE A 238 -6.65 8.49 -19.46
CA PHE A 238 -5.33 7.83 -19.51
C PHE A 238 -4.32 8.50 -20.41
N LEU A 239 -4.76 9.31 -21.35
CA LEU A 239 -3.89 9.91 -22.35
C LEU A 239 -3.27 11.26 -21.94
N THR A 240 -3.65 11.83 -20.77
CA THR A 240 -3.24 13.22 -20.51
C THR A 240 -2.41 13.47 -19.26
N ALA A 241 -2.39 12.61 -18.26
CA ALA A 241 -1.49 12.80 -17.11
C ALA A 241 -1.43 11.57 -16.21
N ILE A 242 -0.65 10.57 -16.56
CA ILE A 242 -0.16 9.63 -15.55
C ILE A 242 0.84 10.43 -14.72
N SER A 243 0.39 10.96 -13.59
CA SER A 243 1.30 11.57 -12.62
C SER A 243 2.29 10.51 -12.17
N ARG A 244 3.58 10.80 -12.28
CA ARG A 244 4.61 9.91 -11.76
C ARG A 244 4.36 9.73 -10.28
N VAL A 245 4.15 8.48 -9.85
CA VAL A 245 4.00 8.17 -8.42
C VAL A 245 5.35 8.45 -7.75
N PRO A 246 5.41 9.24 -6.66
CA PRO A 246 6.65 9.48 -5.94
C PRO A 246 7.29 8.17 -5.46
N SER A 247 8.60 8.13 -5.37
CA SER A 247 9.35 6.97 -4.88
C SER A 247 10.39 7.43 -3.88
N ASN A 248 10.57 6.69 -2.77
CA ASN A 248 11.72 6.89 -1.88
C ASN A 248 12.84 5.88 -2.14
N ILE A 249 12.72 5.08 -3.21
CA ILE A 249 13.74 4.11 -3.60
C ILE A 249 14.73 4.79 -4.54
N SER A 250 15.99 4.86 -4.16
CA SER A 250 17.07 5.24 -5.07
C SER A 250 17.48 4.02 -5.89
N GLY A 251 17.49 4.12 -7.21
CA GLY A 251 17.88 3.06 -8.14
C GLY A 251 16.76 2.11 -8.57
N ALA A 252 15.52 2.30 -8.11
CA ALA A 252 14.34 1.56 -8.52
C ALA A 252 13.07 2.39 -8.33
N LEU A 253 11.93 1.87 -8.79
CA LEU A 253 10.61 2.44 -8.51
C LEU A 253 10.00 1.82 -7.24
N GLY A 254 8.97 2.47 -6.68
CA GLY A 254 8.19 1.93 -5.58
C GLY A 254 8.42 2.62 -4.24
N TYR A 255 8.13 1.93 -3.14
CA TYR A 255 8.19 2.53 -1.82
C TYR A 255 8.62 1.53 -0.73
N TRP A 256 9.48 2.01 0.19
CA TRP A 256 9.83 1.34 1.44
C TRP A 256 9.22 2.12 2.60
N CYS A 257 8.26 1.53 3.33
CA CYS A 257 7.43 2.22 4.30
C CYS A 257 7.56 1.63 5.71
N GLY A 258 7.91 2.48 6.68
CA GLY A 258 7.77 2.20 8.11
C GLY A 258 6.36 2.55 8.56
N MET A 259 5.66 1.62 9.23
CA MET A 259 4.28 1.79 9.62
C MET A 259 4.12 1.61 11.14
N GLY A 260 3.74 2.67 11.84
CA GLY A 260 3.14 2.54 13.17
C GLY A 260 1.70 2.07 13.01
N SER A 261 1.40 0.81 13.30
CA SER A 261 0.14 0.20 12.90
C SER A 261 -0.73 -0.19 14.09
N LEU A 262 -2.00 0.21 14.03
CA LEU A 262 -3.07 -0.33 14.86
C LEU A 262 -3.92 -1.30 14.01
N ARG A 263 -4.29 -2.45 14.58
CA ARG A 263 -5.16 -3.44 13.92
C ARG A 263 -6.35 -3.78 14.80
N LYS A 264 -7.52 -3.84 14.19
CA LYS A 264 -8.76 -4.28 14.81
C LYS A 264 -9.51 -5.24 13.89
N ASN A 265 -10.17 -6.22 14.48
CA ASN A 265 -11.02 -7.15 13.76
C ASN A 265 -12.48 -6.88 14.09
N ILE A 266 -13.34 -7.02 13.11
CA ILE A 266 -14.77 -6.88 13.25
C ILE A 266 -15.46 -7.89 12.32
N VAL A 267 -16.59 -8.44 12.77
CA VAL A 267 -17.49 -9.22 11.92
C VAL A 267 -18.67 -8.33 11.59
N ILE A 268 -18.94 -8.16 10.29
CA ILE A 268 -20.05 -7.33 9.83
C ILE A 268 -21.37 -7.97 10.23
N SER A 269 -22.16 -7.30 11.08
CA SER A 269 -23.49 -7.76 11.44
C SER A 269 -24.41 -6.60 11.80
N GLU A 270 -25.71 -6.75 11.51
CA GLU A 270 -26.74 -5.76 11.86
C GLU A 270 -26.80 -5.43 13.35
N HIS A 271 -26.45 -6.38 14.23
CA HIS A 271 -26.46 -6.16 15.67
C HIS A 271 -25.42 -5.12 16.13
N LEU A 272 -24.36 -4.89 15.37
CA LEU A 272 -23.33 -3.88 15.67
C LEU A 272 -23.73 -2.45 15.27
N MET A 273 -24.82 -2.29 14.52
CA MET A 273 -25.32 -0.94 14.15
C MET A 273 -25.94 -0.20 15.33
N ASN A 274 -26.37 -0.87 16.38
CA ASN A 274 -27.09 -0.29 17.51
C ASN A 274 -26.18 0.10 18.69
N GLY A 275 -24.88 0.25 18.48
CA GLY A 275 -23.99 0.95 19.42
C GLY A 275 -23.77 0.28 20.76
N ASN A 276 -23.64 -1.04 20.84
CA ASN A 276 -23.10 -1.70 22.04
C ASN A 276 -21.73 -2.30 21.73
N SER A 277 -20.69 -1.50 21.92
CA SER A 277 -19.35 -2.01 22.16
C SER A 277 -19.40 -2.81 23.47
N SER A 278 -19.46 -4.12 23.40
CA SER A 278 -19.18 -4.95 24.58
C SER A 278 -17.73 -4.66 25.02
N LYS A 279 -17.63 -4.31 26.29
CA LYS A 279 -16.43 -3.96 27.07
C LYS A 279 -15.29 -4.99 26.94
#